data_61f8da27546faf2ce73f6001f7123c6a
#
_entry.id   61f8da27546faf2ce73f6001f7123c6a
#
_cell.length_a   1.000
_cell.length_b   1.000
_cell.length_c   1.000
_cell.angle_alpha   90.00
_cell.angle_beta   90.00
_cell.angle_gamma   90.00
#
_symmetry.space_group_name_H-M   'P 1'
#
loop_
_entity.id
_entity.type
_entity.pdbx_description
1 polymer ?
#
loop_
_entity_poly.entity_id
_entity_poly.type
_entity_poly.pdbx_seq_one_letter_code
_entity_poly.pdbx_strand_id
1 'polypeptide(L)'
;MAAARQMQMLVTRFERLSRRISLAGLTSNHKAVEAIAAGRVKVDGRVATTNFKVFQQAHVTLDGLTVPPPDPEPKLWAMFKPRKVICENVEREGMESLRSRMRRWGEKEMKRAGKAGGVGLEEENLQDKHWVIVTGLPYAFDGLVLLTNDGIFAETLASAESNVLSAFDCKVQGDPPVELLHKWRTGARAAGVNYGRVFCSVTKRTGATFRLRVRYVESPDRPVDMLLDSHRMRVQTVRRHSFGPYIVTDVPMDFVTRVPIHKSIRHLLPVADMRQALVPTHGSMLEAGNLRKPGLVNSVVPDPDEEPLQPPLT
;
A
#
# COMPACT_ATOMS: atom_id res chain seq x y z
N MET A 1 32.87 -3.43 25.80
CA MET A 1 32.94 -3.80 24.37
C MET A 1 31.57 -3.92 23.71
N ALA A 2 30.49 -4.31 24.39
CA ALA A 2 29.15 -4.35 23.83
C ALA A 2 28.52 -2.96 23.54
N ALA A 3 28.74 -1.98 24.43
CA ALA A 3 28.24 -0.61 24.28
C ALA A 3 28.86 0.15 23.09
N ALA A 4 30.14 -0.10 22.78
CA ALA A 4 30.81 0.51 21.63
C ALA A 4 30.32 -0.04 20.28
N ARG A 5 29.84 -1.30 20.21
CA ARG A 5 29.20 -1.90 19.03
C ARG A 5 27.79 -1.38 18.79
N GLN A 6 27.07 -1.01 19.83
CA GLN A 6 25.74 -0.41 19.73
C GLN A 6 25.77 1.03 19.22
N MET A 7 26.85 1.77 19.49
CA MET A 7 27.05 3.12 19.01
C MET A 7 27.48 3.21 17.53
N GLN A 8 28.02 2.14 16.96
CA GLN A 8 28.49 2.08 15.58
C GLN A 8 27.40 1.67 14.56
N MET A 9 26.17 1.39 14.99
CA MET A 9 25.04 0.99 14.15
C MET A 9 23.99 2.08 13.92
N LEU A 10 24.23 3.30 14.33
CA LEU A 10 23.48 4.46 13.81
C LEU A 10 23.99 4.70 12.39
N VAL A 11 23.43 3.95 11.44
CA VAL A 11 23.58 4.26 10.02
C VAL A 11 23.03 5.67 9.86
N THR A 12 23.93 6.63 9.69
CA THR A 12 23.63 8.02 9.48
C THR A 12 22.84 8.14 8.18
N ARG A 13 21.52 8.11 8.29
CA ARG A 13 20.64 8.30 7.15
C ARG A 13 20.67 9.77 6.75
N PHE A 14 21.05 9.98 5.51
CA PHE A 14 20.90 11.27 4.87
C PHE A 14 19.63 11.25 4.02
N GLU A 15 18.81 12.26 4.16
CA GLU A 15 17.63 12.45 3.31
C GLU A 15 17.59 13.88 2.77
N ARG A 16 16.94 14.08 1.63
CA ARG A 16 16.72 15.42 1.11
C ARG A 16 15.82 16.20 2.04
N LEU A 17 16.15 17.47 2.25
CA LEU A 17 15.40 18.36 3.14
C LEU A 17 13.90 18.44 2.78
N SER A 18 13.58 18.54 1.49
CA SER A 18 12.18 18.52 1.03
C SER A 18 11.47 17.22 1.37
N ARG A 19 12.18 16.08 1.26
CA ARG A 19 11.61 14.76 1.63
C ARG A 19 11.37 14.71 3.14
N ARG A 20 12.29 15.19 3.95
CA ARG A 20 12.14 15.29 5.42
C ARG A 20 10.85 16.00 5.81
N ILE A 21 10.61 17.18 5.21
CA ILE A 21 9.43 18.01 5.46
C ILE A 21 8.15 17.28 4.99
N SER A 22 8.21 16.63 3.82
CA SER A 22 7.08 15.88 3.29
C SER A 22 6.73 14.65 4.13
N LEU A 23 7.73 13.90 4.61
CA LEU A 23 7.55 12.74 5.48
C LEU A 23 6.95 13.13 6.84
N ALA A 24 7.18 14.34 7.30
CA ALA A 24 6.54 14.88 8.50
C ALA A 24 5.05 15.25 8.30
N GLY A 25 4.51 15.11 7.07
CA GLY A 25 3.11 15.41 6.77
C GLY A 25 2.76 16.90 6.68
N LEU A 26 3.75 17.80 6.86
CA LEU A 26 3.52 19.25 6.90
C LEU A 26 3.14 19.83 5.54
N THR A 27 3.72 19.30 4.47
CA THR A 27 3.43 19.74 3.10
C THR A 27 3.87 18.69 2.06
N SER A 28 3.45 18.86 0.80
CA SER A 28 3.93 18.00 -0.29
C SER A 28 5.40 18.25 -0.60
N ASN A 29 6.10 17.26 -1.21
CA ASN A 29 7.51 17.42 -1.57
C ASN A 29 7.74 18.62 -2.49
N HIS A 30 6.84 18.91 -3.44
CA HIS A 30 6.93 20.08 -4.32
C HIS A 30 6.85 21.40 -3.53
N LYS A 31 5.83 21.55 -2.70
CA LYS A 31 5.68 22.73 -1.83
C LYS A 31 6.81 22.89 -0.83
N ALA A 32 7.39 21.77 -0.38
CA ALA A 32 8.59 21.81 0.47
C ALA A 32 9.80 22.39 -0.27
N VAL A 33 10.00 22.05 -1.55
CA VAL A 33 11.07 22.65 -2.37
C VAL A 33 10.84 24.16 -2.54
N GLU A 34 9.61 24.60 -2.79
CA GLU A 34 9.26 26.02 -2.86
C GLU A 34 9.51 26.74 -1.54
N ALA A 35 9.12 26.14 -0.40
CA ALA A 35 9.36 26.71 0.93
C ALA A 35 10.85 26.84 1.26
N ILE A 36 11.67 25.88 0.83
CA ILE A 36 13.13 25.93 0.97
C ILE A 36 13.69 27.10 0.15
N ALA A 37 13.31 27.18 -1.13
CA ALA A 37 13.77 28.26 -2.01
C ALA A 37 13.36 29.66 -1.50
N ALA A 38 12.19 29.75 -0.86
CA ALA A 38 11.69 30.97 -0.23
C ALA A 38 12.34 31.29 1.14
N GLY A 39 13.32 30.49 1.62
CA GLY A 39 14.01 30.73 2.89
C GLY A 39 13.15 30.48 4.15
N ARG A 40 12.00 29.80 4.02
CA ARG A 40 11.08 29.52 5.13
C ARG A 40 11.52 28.33 6.01
N VAL A 41 12.56 27.62 5.57
CA VAL A 41 13.10 26.42 6.25
C VAL A 41 14.39 26.76 6.94
N LYS A 42 14.56 26.33 8.18
CA LYS A 42 15.84 26.40 8.89
C LYS A 42 16.31 24.99 9.25
N VAL A 43 17.62 24.78 9.17
CA VAL A 43 18.34 23.59 9.60
C VAL A 43 19.36 23.99 10.63
N ASP A 44 19.27 23.44 11.84
CA ASP A 44 20.14 23.79 12.98
C ASP A 44 20.24 25.31 13.20
N GLY A 45 19.08 26.00 13.06
CA GLY A 45 18.96 27.46 13.24
C GLY A 45 19.35 28.30 12.02
N ARG A 46 19.95 27.71 10.97
CA ARG A 46 20.39 28.43 9.76
C ARG A 46 19.36 28.29 8.65
N VAL A 47 19.07 29.38 7.93
CA VAL A 47 18.15 29.36 6.79
C VAL A 47 18.72 28.48 5.67
N ALA A 48 17.91 27.55 5.19
CA ALA A 48 18.20 26.71 4.03
C ALA A 48 17.51 27.27 2.80
N THR A 49 18.27 27.57 1.74
CA THR A 49 17.76 28.04 0.44
C THR A 49 17.88 27.00 -0.67
N THR A 50 18.61 25.90 -0.40
CA THR A 50 18.79 24.79 -1.35
C THR A 50 18.34 23.49 -0.73
N ASN A 51 17.87 22.57 -1.59
CA ASN A 51 17.38 21.25 -1.16
C ASN A 51 18.53 20.24 -1.04
N PHE A 52 19.36 20.39 0.00
CA PHE A 52 20.48 19.50 0.28
C PHE A 52 20.07 18.30 1.13
N LYS A 53 20.98 17.35 1.32
CA LYS A 53 20.77 16.20 2.20
C LYS A 53 21.07 16.58 3.65
N VAL A 54 20.16 16.30 4.56
CA VAL A 54 20.28 16.54 6.01
C VAL A 54 20.39 15.21 6.76
N PHE A 55 21.05 15.26 7.90
CA PHE A 55 21.07 14.13 8.83
C PHE A 55 19.71 13.93 9.48
N GLN A 56 19.40 12.70 9.85
CA GLN A 56 18.16 12.37 10.54
C GLN A 56 18.01 13.15 11.88
N GLN A 57 19.11 13.40 12.58
CA GLN A 57 19.11 14.14 13.85
C GLN A 57 19.11 15.67 13.69
N ALA A 58 19.27 16.21 12.47
CA ALA A 58 19.26 17.64 12.26
C ALA A 58 17.95 18.26 12.74
N HIS A 59 18.04 19.38 13.44
CA HIS A 59 16.87 20.15 13.86
C HIS A 59 16.35 20.98 12.69
N VAL A 60 15.24 20.55 12.12
CA VAL A 60 14.60 21.23 10.98
C VAL A 60 13.34 21.94 11.44
N THR A 61 13.17 23.19 10.98
CA THR A 61 11.93 23.94 11.21
C THR A 61 11.39 24.48 9.88
N LEU A 62 10.07 24.50 9.75
CA LEU A 62 9.35 25.13 8.64
C LEU A 62 8.42 26.19 9.24
N ASP A 63 8.58 27.47 8.86
CA ASP A 63 7.81 28.60 9.40
C ASP A 63 7.85 28.68 10.95
N GLY A 64 8.95 28.26 11.57
CA GLY A 64 9.10 28.20 13.02
C GLY A 64 8.54 26.92 13.67
N LEU A 65 7.81 26.08 12.95
CA LEU A 65 7.33 24.80 13.45
C LEU A 65 8.41 23.72 13.31
N THR A 66 8.66 22.97 14.37
CA THR A 66 9.62 21.85 14.33
C THR A 66 9.12 20.74 13.42
N VAL A 67 9.96 20.33 12.46
CA VAL A 67 9.74 19.18 11.61
C VAL A 67 10.20 17.92 12.36
N PRO A 68 9.31 17.02 12.76
CA PRO A 68 9.71 15.82 13.48
C PRO A 68 10.64 14.94 12.63
N PRO A 69 11.51 14.14 13.26
CA PRO A 69 12.30 13.16 12.55
C PRO A 69 11.37 12.15 11.84
N PRO A 70 11.73 11.68 10.66
CA PRO A 70 10.94 10.66 9.98
C PRO A 70 10.94 9.37 10.80
N ASP A 71 9.85 8.63 10.69
CA ASP A 71 9.79 7.30 11.29
C ASP A 71 10.87 6.41 10.61
N PRO A 72 11.78 5.81 11.38
CA PRO A 72 12.88 5.03 10.83
C PRO A 72 12.40 3.72 10.17
N GLU A 73 11.20 3.25 10.53
CA GLU A 73 10.68 1.98 10.06
C GLU A 73 9.56 2.20 9.03
N PRO A 74 9.63 1.55 7.86
CA PRO A 74 8.51 1.48 6.95
C PRO A 74 7.32 0.80 7.64
N LYS A 75 6.17 1.47 7.59
CA LYS A 75 4.91 0.96 8.10
C LYS A 75 3.98 0.69 6.94
N LEU A 76 3.12 -0.31 7.11
CA LEU A 76 2.14 -0.66 6.11
C LEU A 76 0.76 -0.70 6.76
N TRP A 77 -0.21 -0.11 6.08
CA TRP A 77 -1.62 -0.17 6.45
C TRP A 77 -2.43 -0.68 5.29
N ALA A 78 -3.52 -1.33 5.62
CA ALA A 78 -4.50 -1.83 4.66
C ALA A 78 -5.87 -1.20 4.93
N MET A 79 -6.61 -0.93 3.87
CA MET A 79 -7.97 -0.44 3.98
C MET A 79 -8.83 -0.94 2.82
N PHE A 80 -10.14 -0.98 3.03
CA PHE A 80 -11.10 -1.19 1.97
C PHE A 80 -11.48 0.14 1.32
N LYS A 81 -11.21 0.27 0.02
CA LYS A 81 -11.68 1.41 -0.78
C LYS A 81 -13.04 1.07 -1.39
N PRO A 82 -14.12 1.78 -1.07
CA PRO A 82 -15.39 1.60 -1.77
C PRO A 82 -15.36 2.24 -3.15
N ARG A 83 -16.36 1.93 -3.97
CA ARG A 83 -16.60 2.63 -5.24
C ARG A 83 -16.94 4.10 -5.00
N LYS A 84 -16.76 4.91 -6.01
CA LYS A 84 -17.05 6.35 -5.99
C LYS A 84 -16.19 7.12 -4.98
N VAL A 85 -15.00 6.63 -4.68
CA VAL A 85 -13.96 7.30 -3.91
C VAL A 85 -12.70 7.36 -4.77
N ILE A 86 -12.08 8.53 -4.88
CA ILE A 86 -10.83 8.70 -5.61
C ILE A 86 -9.63 8.38 -4.73
N CYS A 87 -8.63 7.70 -5.31
CA CYS A 87 -7.34 7.41 -4.66
C CYS A 87 -6.35 8.58 -4.80
N GLU A 88 -6.81 9.81 -4.62
CA GLU A 88 -5.97 11.00 -4.68
C GLU A 88 -5.99 11.74 -3.35
N ASN A 89 -4.93 12.50 -3.09
CA ASN A 89 -4.83 13.36 -1.90
C ASN A 89 -5.55 14.71 -2.09
N VAL A 90 -5.99 15.01 -3.32
CA VAL A 90 -6.67 16.24 -3.67
C VAL A 90 -8.18 15.98 -3.75
N GLU A 91 -8.95 16.81 -3.09
CA GLU A 91 -10.41 16.81 -3.20
C GLU A 91 -10.79 17.42 -4.56
N ARG A 92 -11.58 16.69 -5.34
CA ARG A 92 -12.23 17.22 -6.54
C ARG A 92 -13.68 17.54 -6.20
N GLU A 93 -14.19 18.63 -6.74
CA GLU A 93 -15.57 19.06 -6.51
C GLU A 93 -16.56 17.92 -6.79
N GLY A 94 -17.41 17.61 -5.82
CA GLY A 94 -18.40 16.54 -5.92
C GLY A 94 -17.86 15.11 -5.78
N MET A 95 -16.54 14.89 -5.56
CA MET A 95 -15.95 13.58 -5.40
C MET A 95 -15.27 13.42 -4.04
N GLU A 96 -15.62 12.34 -3.35
CA GLU A 96 -14.95 11.99 -2.09
C GLU A 96 -13.55 11.43 -2.37
N SER A 97 -12.53 11.97 -1.68
CA SER A 97 -11.18 11.43 -1.70
C SER A 97 -10.98 10.39 -0.61
N LEU A 98 -9.97 9.53 -0.78
CA LEU A 98 -9.61 8.55 0.23
C LEU A 98 -9.20 9.25 1.53
N ARG A 99 -8.51 10.37 1.47
CA ARG A 99 -8.11 11.19 2.63
C ARG A 99 -9.31 11.76 3.38
N SER A 100 -10.29 12.34 2.68
CA SER A 100 -11.49 12.89 3.32
C SER A 100 -12.33 11.79 3.97
N ARG A 101 -12.35 10.59 3.38
CA ARG A 101 -13.01 9.43 3.99
C ARG A 101 -12.31 8.96 5.26
N MET A 102 -10.99 8.86 5.26
CA MET A 102 -10.20 8.51 6.45
C MET A 102 -10.43 9.51 7.58
N ARG A 103 -10.45 10.81 7.27
CA ARG A 103 -10.76 11.87 8.26
C ARG A 103 -12.13 11.67 8.91
N ARG A 104 -13.16 11.39 8.12
CA ARG A 104 -14.51 11.11 8.66
C ARG A 104 -14.57 9.86 9.53
N TRP A 105 -13.76 8.85 9.24
CA TRP A 105 -13.68 7.67 10.09
C TRP A 105 -13.02 8.00 11.42
N GLY A 106 -11.90 8.70 11.42
CA GLY A 106 -11.25 9.16 12.65
C GLY A 106 -12.16 10.00 13.53
N GLU A 107 -12.93 10.95 12.96
CA GLU A 107 -13.91 11.75 13.69
C GLU A 107 -15.02 10.90 14.32
N LYS A 108 -15.50 9.88 13.61
CA LYS A 108 -16.52 8.95 14.15
C LYS A 108 -15.97 8.13 15.30
N GLU A 109 -14.73 7.67 15.19
CA GLU A 109 -14.06 6.86 16.21
C GLU A 109 -13.81 7.68 17.48
N MET A 110 -13.30 8.90 17.34
CA MET A 110 -13.15 9.84 18.48
C MET A 110 -14.48 10.09 19.20
N LYS A 111 -15.58 10.25 18.44
CA LYS A 111 -16.93 10.41 19.03
C LYS A 111 -17.41 9.14 19.75
N ARG A 112 -17.05 7.96 19.27
CA ARG A 112 -17.35 6.66 19.91
C ARG A 112 -16.52 6.47 21.18
N ALA A 113 -15.22 6.72 21.12
CA ALA A 113 -14.30 6.62 22.26
C ALA A 113 -14.69 7.58 23.39
N GLY A 114 -15.03 8.83 23.07
CA GLY A 114 -15.50 9.80 24.06
C GLY A 114 -16.81 9.41 24.77
N LYS A 115 -17.69 8.63 24.11
CA LYS A 115 -18.92 8.11 24.74
C LYS A 115 -18.71 6.85 25.57
N ALA A 116 -17.65 6.07 25.28
CA ALA A 116 -17.44 4.76 25.90
C ALA A 116 -16.55 4.81 27.15
N GLY A 117 -15.96 5.98 27.51
CA GLY A 117 -15.01 6.07 28.64
C GLY A 117 -13.81 5.12 28.49
N GLY A 118 -13.61 4.57 27.29
CA GLY A 118 -12.57 3.59 26.99
C GLY A 118 -11.22 4.27 26.88
N VAL A 119 -10.21 3.65 27.45
CA VAL A 119 -8.80 3.90 27.13
C VAL A 119 -8.68 3.71 25.62
N GLY A 120 -8.63 4.82 24.89
CA GLY A 120 -8.49 4.79 23.44
C GLY A 120 -7.21 4.02 23.12
N LEU A 121 -7.35 2.98 22.33
CA LEU A 121 -6.20 2.48 21.58
C LEU A 121 -5.59 3.71 20.93
N GLU A 122 -4.34 3.99 21.21
CA GLU A 122 -3.53 4.97 20.48
C GLU A 122 -3.37 4.47 19.05
N GLU A 123 -4.49 4.36 18.32
CA GLU A 123 -4.46 4.20 16.90
C GLU A 123 -3.76 5.42 16.35
N GLU A 124 -2.59 5.21 15.81
CA GLU A 124 -1.79 6.23 15.17
C GLU A 124 -2.70 7.06 14.27
N ASN A 125 -2.95 8.30 14.67
CA ASN A 125 -3.81 9.20 13.91
C ASN A 125 -3.19 9.44 12.52
N LEU A 126 -3.60 8.64 11.53
CA LEU A 126 -3.11 8.73 10.16
C LEU A 126 -3.52 10.03 9.47
N GLN A 127 -4.41 10.82 10.08
CA GLN A 127 -4.88 12.08 9.49
C GLN A 127 -3.75 13.10 9.39
N ASP A 128 -2.87 13.13 10.40
CA ASP A 128 -1.78 14.10 10.52
C ASP A 128 -0.43 13.53 10.08
N LYS A 129 -0.38 12.25 9.69
CA LYS A 129 0.84 11.58 9.24
C LYS A 129 0.95 11.56 7.73
N HIS A 130 2.19 11.53 7.27
CA HIS A 130 2.48 11.28 5.87
C HIS A 130 2.21 9.82 5.53
N TRP A 131 1.42 9.60 4.50
CA TRP A 131 1.22 8.29 3.90
C TRP A 131 1.08 8.40 2.38
N VAL A 132 1.46 7.33 1.71
CA VAL A 132 1.44 7.19 0.26
C VAL A 132 0.65 5.93 -0.08
N ILE A 133 -0.16 6.00 -1.10
CA ILE A 133 -0.87 4.85 -1.65
C ILE A 133 0.13 4.02 -2.46
N VAL A 134 0.22 2.72 -2.18
CA VAL A 134 1.11 1.81 -2.91
C VAL A 134 0.63 1.68 -4.36
N THR A 135 -0.61 1.25 -4.56
CA THR A 135 -1.27 1.24 -5.87
C THR A 135 -2.70 1.72 -5.71
N GLY A 136 -3.07 2.77 -6.44
CA GLY A 136 -4.42 3.30 -6.45
C GLY A 136 -5.40 2.35 -7.14
N LEU A 137 -6.69 2.58 -6.89
CA LEU A 137 -7.78 1.95 -7.63
C LEU A 137 -8.59 3.01 -8.35
N PRO A 138 -9.03 2.78 -9.58
CA PRO A 138 -9.94 3.66 -10.29
C PRO A 138 -11.21 3.97 -9.49
N TYR A 139 -11.87 5.07 -9.82
CA TYR A 139 -13.10 5.54 -9.16
C TYR A 139 -14.22 4.49 -9.13
N ALA A 140 -14.36 3.75 -10.24
CA ALA A 140 -15.39 2.71 -10.41
C ALA A 140 -15.09 1.39 -9.67
N PHE A 141 -13.84 1.19 -9.21
CA PHE A 141 -13.40 -0.05 -8.59
C PHE A 141 -13.45 0.02 -7.07
N ASP A 142 -13.65 -1.11 -6.44
CA ASP A 142 -13.55 -1.28 -4.99
C ASP A 142 -12.47 -2.31 -4.62
N GLY A 143 -12.19 -2.41 -3.34
CA GLY A 143 -11.31 -3.46 -2.81
C GLY A 143 -10.15 -2.97 -1.98
N LEU A 144 -9.16 -3.83 -1.84
CA LEU A 144 -7.98 -3.61 -1.02
C LEU A 144 -7.11 -2.47 -1.56
N VAL A 145 -6.73 -1.56 -0.68
CA VAL A 145 -5.69 -0.55 -0.93
C VAL A 145 -4.69 -0.61 0.21
N LEU A 146 -3.41 -0.56 -0.14
CA LEU A 146 -2.30 -0.48 0.82
C LEU A 146 -1.75 0.93 0.88
N LEU A 147 -1.42 1.36 2.09
CA LEU A 147 -0.80 2.64 2.38
C LEU A 147 0.52 2.39 3.11
N THR A 148 1.50 3.26 2.89
CA THR A 148 2.78 3.21 3.61
C THR A 148 3.28 4.61 3.93
N ASN A 149 4.12 4.75 4.95
CA ASN A 149 4.82 5.99 5.27
C ASN A 149 6.09 6.20 4.44
N ASP A 150 6.52 5.20 3.66
CA ASP A 150 7.73 5.27 2.83
C ASP A 150 7.39 5.23 1.33
N GLY A 151 7.65 6.35 0.63
CA GLY A 151 7.38 6.48 -0.80
C GLY A 151 8.25 5.58 -1.68
N ILE A 152 9.48 5.27 -1.26
CA ILE A 152 10.36 4.36 -2.01
C ILE A 152 9.83 2.94 -1.91
N PHE A 153 9.39 2.54 -0.71
CA PHE A 153 8.76 1.24 -0.52
C PHE A 153 7.47 1.13 -1.32
N ALA A 154 6.64 2.19 -1.35
CA ALA A 154 5.44 2.22 -2.17
C ALA A 154 5.75 2.02 -3.67
N GLU A 155 6.73 2.77 -4.19
CA GLU A 155 7.15 2.69 -5.59
C GLU A 155 7.71 1.30 -5.93
N THR A 156 8.56 0.75 -5.06
CA THR A 156 9.12 -0.60 -5.23
C THR A 156 8.03 -1.65 -5.25
N LEU A 157 7.05 -1.59 -4.33
CA LEU A 157 5.91 -2.51 -4.30
C LEU A 157 5.02 -2.40 -5.54
N ALA A 158 4.81 -1.18 -6.04
CA ALA A 158 3.98 -0.90 -7.21
C ALA A 158 4.68 -1.22 -8.54
N SER A 159 5.99 -1.40 -8.53
CA SER A 159 6.77 -1.72 -9.72
C SER A 159 6.44 -3.11 -10.26
N ALA A 160 6.42 -3.23 -11.59
CA ALA A 160 6.30 -4.53 -12.25
C ALA A 160 7.46 -5.50 -11.92
N GLU A 161 8.61 -4.95 -11.53
CA GLU A 161 9.81 -5.72 -11.17
C GLU A 161 9.69 -6.38 -9.78
N SER A 162 8.75 -5.90 -8.95
CA SER A 162 8.50 -6.48 -7.63
C SER A 162 7.95 -7.90 -7.68
N ASN A 163 7.38 -8.30 -8.81
CA ASN A 163 6.66 -9.56 -9.02
C ASN A 163 5.53 -9.81 -8.00
N VAL A 164 5.02 -8.76 -7.37
CA VAL A 164 3.89 -8.86 -6.44
C VAL A 164 2.61 -9.03 -7.24
N LEU A 165 1.94 -10.17 -7.08
CA LEU A 165 0.69 -10.47 -7.77
C LEU A 165 -0.48 -9.78 -7.08
N SER A 166 -1.31 -9.10 -7.87
CA SER A 166 -2.64 -8.66 -7.47
C SER A 166 -3.70 -9.64 -7.95
N ALA A 167 -4.74 -9.87 -7.15
CA ALA A 167 -5.90 -10.62 -7.57
C ALA A 167 -7.13 -9.71 -7.64
N PHE A 168 -7.85 -9.79 -8.76
CA PHE A 168 -9.08 -9.05 -8.99
C PHE A 168 -10.25 -9.99 -9.17
N ASP A 169 -11.33 -9.75 -8.43
CA ASP A 169 -12.63 -10.38 -8.68
C ASP A 169 -13.44 -9.49 -9.63
N CYS A 170 -13.58 -9.95 -10.87
CA CYS A 170 -14.25 -9.23 -11.94
C CYS A 170 -15.59 -9.87 -12.26
N LYS A 171 -16.64 -9.06 -12.32
CA LYS A 171 -17.93 -9.48 -12.89
C LYS A 171 -17.97 -8.99 -14.34
N VAL A 172 -18.09 -9.90 -15.28
CA VAL A 172 -18.09 -9.61 -16.71
C VAL A 172 -19.33 -10.20 -17.39
N GLN A 173 -19.71 -9.57 -18.48
CA GLN A 173 -20.68 -10.08 -19.44
C GLN A 173 -19.94 -10.51 -20.71
N GLY A 174 -20.24 -11.68 -21.22
CA GLY A 174 -19.54 -12.30 -22.35
C GLY A 174 -18.95 -13.64 -21.93
N ASP A 175 -18.77 -14.56 -22.87
CA ASP A 175 -18.23 -15.89 -22.62
C ASP A 175 -16.72 -15.87 -22.70
N PRO A 176 -15.99 -16.11 -21.59
CA PRO A 176 -14.53 -16.15 -21.62
C PRO A 176 -14.06 -17.45 -22.30
N PRO A 177 -13.38 -17.38 -23.47
CA PRO A 177 -12.88 -18.57 -24.13
C PRO A 177 -11.82 -19.27 -23.26
N VAL A 178 -12.03 -20.55 -22.95
CA VAL A 178 -11.14 -21.31 -22.07
C VAL A 178 -9.71 -21.34 -22.63
N GLU A 179 -9.56 -21.50 -23.93
CA GLU A 179 -8.27 -21.50 -24.64
C GLU A 179 -7.53 -20.17 -24.46
N LEU A 180 -8.26 -19.03 -24.49
CA LEU A 180 -7.70 -17.72 -24.24
C LEU A 180 -7.16 -17.62 -22.82
N LEU A 181 -7.91 -18.10 -21.83
CA LEU A 181 -7.49 -18.08 -20.43
C LEU A 181 -6.24 -18.93 -20.19
N HIS A 182 -6.14 -20.09 -20.89
CA HIS A 182 -4.94 -20.89 -20.86
C HIS A 182 -3.74 -20.18 -21.53
N LYS A 183 -3.95 -19.52 -22.68
CA LYS A 183 -2.92 -18.76 -23.38
C LYS A 183 -2.35 -17.62 -22.53
N TRP A 184 -3.18 -16.99 -21.70
CA TRP A 184 -2.74 -15.91 -20.81
C TRP A 184 -1.70 -16.33 -19.78
N ARG A 185 -1.64 -17.62 -19.43
CA ARG A 185 -0.62 -18.15 -18.50
C ARG A 185 0.80 -18.06 -19.08
N THR A 186 0.95 -18.08 -20.40
CA THR A 186 2.24 -17.90 -21.07
C THR A 186 2.55 -16.45 -21.38
N GLY A 187 1.54 -15.59 -21.42
CA GLY A 187 1.64 -14.15 -21.62
C GLY A 187 0.36 -13.58 -22.22
N ALA A 188 -0.11 -12.49 -21.65
CA ALA A 188 -1.29 -11.78 -22.12
C ALA A 188 -0.89 -10.42 -22.72
N ARG A 189 -1.56 -10.03 -23.80
CA ARG A 189 -1.43 -8.71 -24.42
C ARG A 189 -2.80 -8.14 -24.69
N ALA A 190 -2.97 -6.84 -24.40
CA ALA A 190 -4.20 -6.12 -24.66
C ALA A 190 -3.88 -4.67 -25.03
N ALA A 191 -4.50 -4.15 -26.09
CA ALA A 191 -4.31 -2.79 -26.56
C ALA A 191 -2.83 -2.35 -26.69
N GLY A 192 -1.96 -3.25 -27.16
CA GLY A 192 -0.52 -3.01 -27.32
C GLY A 192 0.31 -3.17 -26.03
N VAL A 193 -0.34 -3.32 -24.86
CA VAL A 193 0.32 -3.47 -23.56
C VAL A 193 0.60 -4.95 -23.27
N ASN A 194 1.79 -5.23 -22.74
CA ASN A 194 2.18 -6.56 -22.29
C ASN A 194 1.91 -6.72 -20.79
N TYR A 195 0.96 -7.58 -20.42
CA TYR A 195 0.60 -7.90 -19.04
C TYR A 195 1.50 -8.97 -18.40
N GLY A 196 2.35 -9.63 -19.18
CA GLY A 196 3.08 -10.79 -18.71
C GLY A 196 2.16 -12.00 -18.48
N ARG A 197 2.49 -12.83 -17.51
CA ARG A 197 1.67 -14.00 -17.14
C ARG A 197 0.41 -13.54 -16.41
N VAL A 198 -0.74 -13.99 -16.88
CA VAL A 198 -2.04 -13.72 -16.27
C VAL A 198 -2.74 -15.04 -15.95
N PHE A 199 -3.08 -15.22 -14.68
CA PHE A 199 -3.84 -16.37 -14.22
C PHE A 199 -5.31 -15.98 -14.08
N CYS A 200 -6.17 -16.54 -14.88
CA CYS A 200 -7.59 -16.27 -14.86
C CYS A 200 -8.38 -17.56 -14.63
N SER A 201 -9.33 -17.53 -13.71
CA SER A 201 -10.25 -18.63 -13.43
C SER A 201 -11.68 -18.12 -13.33
N VAL A 202 -12.61 -18.93 -13.84
CA VAL A 202 -14.05 -18.70 -13.68
C VAL A 202 -14.46 -19.20 -12.30
N THR A 203 -14.92 -18.32 -11.43
CA THR A 203 -15.35 -18.67 -10.07
C THR A 203 -16.86 -18.91 -9.98
N LYS A 204 -17.65 -18.27 -10.84
CA LYS A 204 -19.10 -18.44 -10.90
C LYS A 204 -19.63 -18.06 -12.28
N ARG A 205 -20.63 -18.81 -12.75
CA ARG A 205 -21.43 -18.49 -13.95
C ARG A 205 -22.89 -18.27 -13.54
N THR A 206 -23.50 -17.21 -14.07
CA THR A 206 -24.92 -16.92 -13.85
C THR A 206 -25.50 -16.34 -15.14
N GLY A 207 -26.12 -17.22 -15.94
CA GLY A 207 -26.57 -16.85 -17.29
C GLY A 207 -25.41 -16.39 -18.17
N ALA A 208 -25.55 -15.21 -18.77
CA ALA A 208 -24.52 -14.58 -19.59
C ALA A 208 -23.46 -13.79 -18.79
N THR A 209 -23.51 -13.88 -17.45
CA THR A 209 -22.59 -13.18 -16.56
C THR A 209 -21.63 -14.16 -15.90
N PHE A 210 -20.36 -13.82 -15.90
CA PHE A 210 -19.29 -14.60 -15.30
C PHE A 210 -18.61 -13.81 -14.18
N ARG A 211 -18.22 -14.51 -13.13
CA ARG A 211 -17.26 -14.00 -12.15
C ARG A 211 -15.92 -14.64 -12.41
N LEU A 212 -14.93 -13.80 -12.65
CA LEU A 212 -13.56 -14.19 -12.94
C LEU A 212 -12.67 -13.76 -11.78
N ARG A 213 -11.73 -14.61 -11.39
CA ARG A 213 -10.59 -14.20 -10.58
C ARG A 213 -9.38 -14.09 -11.49
N VAL A 214 -8.89 -12.87 -11.64
CA VAL A 214 -7.74 -12.54 -12.50
C VAL A 214 -6.56 -12.17 -11.61
N ARG A 215 -5.42 -12.85 -11.78
CA ARG A 215 -4.20 -12.59 -11.01
C ARG A 215 -3.05 -12.29 -11.97
N TYR A 216 -2.35 -11.20 -11.72
CA TYR A 216 -1.19 -10.77 -12.50
C TYR A 216 -0.38 -9.73 -11.71
N VAL A 217 0.83 -9.40 -12.19
CA VAL A 217 1.63 -8.31 -11.63
C VAL A 217 1.05 -6.99 -12.10
N GLU A 218 0.37 -6.30 -11.16
CA GLU A 218 -0.31 -5.03 -11.43
C GLU A 218 0.69 -3.90 -11.66
N SER A 219 0.35 -3.00 -12.57
CA SER A 219 1.09 -1.77 -12.82
C SER A 219 0.10 -0.72 -13.37
N PRO A 220 0.36 0.59 -13.22
CA PRO A 220 -0.55 1.64 -13.69
C PRO A 220 -0.89 1.57 -15.19
N ASP A 221 0.02 1.04 -16.01
CA ASP A 221 -0.14 0.83 -17.45
C ASP A 221 -0.91 -0.45 -17.81
N ARG A 222 -1.27 -1.28 -16.83
CA ARG A 222 -1.89 -2.61 -17.01
C ARG A 222 -3.22 -2.73 -16.29
N PRO A 223 -4.23 -1.90 -16.61
CA PRO A 223 -5.53 -1.98 -15.94
C PRO A 223 -6.29 -3.25 -16.34
N VAL A 224 -6.92 -3.92 -15.37
CA VAL A 224 -7.59 -5.21 -15.57
C VAL A 224 -8.82 -5.13 -16.48
N ASP A 225 -9.53 -4.01 -16.46
CA ASP A 225 -10.67 -3.75 -17.32
C ASP A 225 -10.27 -3.66 -18.79
N MET A 226 -9.16 -2.98 -19.11
CA MET A 226 -8.63 -2.93 -20.47
C MET A 226 -8.25 -4.34 -20.99
N LEU A 227 -7.67 -5.19 -20.13
CA LEU A 227 -7.37 -6.58 -20.50
C LEU A 227 -8.63 -7.35 -20.86
N LEU A 228 -9.68 -7.23 -20.04
CA LEU A 228 -10.93 -7.98 -20.22
C LEU A 228 -11.74 -7.44 -21.40
N ASP A 229 -11.92 -6.11 -21.49
CA ASP A 229 -12.71 -5.48 -22.54
C ASP A 229 -12.09 -5.70 -23.94
N SER A 230 -10.76 -5.70 -24.07
CA SER A 230 -10.09 -6.00 -25.33
C SER A 230 -10.33 -7.42 -25.86
N HIS A 231 -10.77 -8.33 -24.99
CA HIS A 231 -11.14 -9.70 -25.33
C HIS A 231 -12.67 -9.94 -25.29
N ARG A 232 -13.48 -8.90 -25.49
CA ARG A 232 -14.94 -8.92 -25.56
C ARG A 232 -15.64 -9.38 -24.27
N MET A 233 -14.94 -9.25 -23.14
CA MET A 233 -15.52 -9.50 -21.82
C MET A 233 -15.89 -8.17 -21.16
N ARG A 234 -17.11 -7.68 -21.42
CA ARG A 234 -17.58 -6.39 -20.91
C ARG A 234 -17.59 -6.37 -19.38
N VAL A 235 -16.75 -5.53 -18.81
CA VAL A 235 -16.59 -5.41 -17.36
C VAL A 235 -17.77 -4.68 -16.74
N GLN A 236 -18.40 -5.29 -15.73
CA GLN A 236 -19.49 -4.68 -14.94
C GLN A 236 -18.97 -4.19 -13.60
N THR A 237 -18.12 -4.98 -12.93
CA THR A 237 -17.57 -4.64 -11.63
C THR A 237 -16.20 -5.24 -11.46
N VAL A 238 -15.32 -4.49 -10.79
CA VAL A 238 -13.99 -4.94 -10.43
C VAL A 238 -13.76 -4.71 -8.94
N ARG A 239 -13.24 -5.72 -8.25
CA ARG A 239 -12.80 -5.63 -6.86
C ARG A 239 -11.39 -6.17 -6.75
N ARG A 240 -10.45 -5.37 -6.23
CA ARG A 240 -9.14 -5.92 -5.85
C ARG A 240 -9.32 -6.78 -4.61
N HIS A 241 -9.20 -8.09 -4.80
CA HIS A 241 -9.33 -9.10 -3.74
C HIS A 241 -8.08 -9.16 -2.88
N SER A 242 -6.90 -9.15 -3.51
CA SER A 242 -5.62 -9.19 -2.79
C SER A 242 -4.53 -8.41 -3.52
N PHE A 243 -3.51 -8.02 -2.75
CA PHE A 243 -2.25 -7.48 -3.24
C PHE A 243 -1.12 -8.20 -2.51
N GLY A 244 -0.35 -9.03 -3.22
CA GLY A 244 0.59 -9.95 -2.61
C GLY A 244 -0.07 -10.81 -1.53
N PRO A 245 0.48 -10.84 -0.31
CA PRO A 245 -0.03 -11.66 0.78
C PRO A 245 -1.25 -11.05 1.51
N TYR A 246 -1.67 -9.83 1.17
CA TYR A 246 -2.77 -9.14 1.85
C TYR A 246 -4.09 -9.35 1.13
N ILE A 247 -5.14 -9.68 1.88
CA ILE A 247 -6.47 -10.03 1.34
C ILE A 247 -7.51 -9.05 1.88
N VAL A 248 -8.45 -8.66 1.04
CA VAL A 248 -9.49 -7.68 1.38
C VAL A 248 -10.44 -8.15 2.49
N THR A 249 -10.64 -9.46 2.64
CA THR A 249 -11.49 -10.03 3.69
C THR A 249 -10.95 -9.86 5.09
N ASP A 250 -9.65 -9.63 5.21
CA ASP A 250 -8.96 -9.47 6.49
C ASP A 250 -8.91 -8.01 6.96
N VAL A 251 -9.49 -7.12 6.14
CA VAL A 251 -9.49 -5.68 6.38
C VAL A 251 -10.91 -5.21 6.72
N PRO A 252 -11.10 -4.49 7.82
CA PRO A 252 -12.39 -3.89 8.15
C PRO A 252 -12.87 -2.93 7.07
N MET A 253 -14.20 -2.90 6.83
CA MET A 253 -14.79 -2.08 5.75
C MET A 253 -14.67 -0.57 5.99
N ASP A 254 -14.63 -0.14 7.25
CA ASP A 254 -14.74 1.26 7.65
C ASP A 254 -13.49 1.79 8.39
N PHE A 255 -12.38 1.04 8.39
CA PHE A 255 -11.16 1.41 9.11
C PHE A 255 -9.91 1.18 8.28
N VAL A 256 -8.86 1.93 8.66
CA VAL A 256 -7.50 1.68 8.23
C VAL A 256 -6.83 0.82 9.30
N THR A 257 -6.29 -0.31 8.91
CA THR A 257 -5.66 -1.25 9.84
C THR A 257 -4.17 -1.37 9.54
N ARG A 258 -3.34 -1.24 10.58
CA ARG A 258 -1.92 -1.53 10.45
C ARG A 258 -1.72 -3.01 10.20
N VAL A 259 -0.94 -3.35 9.18
CA VAL A 259 -0.62 -4.73 8.83
C VAL A 259 0.89 -4.97 8.91
N PRO A 260 1.32 -6.13 9.40
CA PRO A 260 2.74 -6.46 9.44
C PRO A 260 3.29 -6.60 8.02
N ILE A 261 4.54 -6.21 7.81
CA ILE A 261 5.23 -6.44 6.54
C ILE A 261 5.52 -7.94 6.43
N HIS A 262 4.83 -8.60 5.52
CA HIS A 262 4.93 -10.04 5.34
C HIS A 262 6.31 -10.44 4.81
N LYS A 263 6.80 -11.64 5.21
CA LYS A 263 8.12 -12.16 4.83
C LYS A 263 8.36 -12.18 3.31
N SER A 264 7.33 -12.45 2.51
CA SER A 264 7.43 -12.53 1.04
C SER A 264 7.76 -11.20 0.35
N ILE A 265 7.52 -10.07 0.99
CA ILE A 265 7.79 -8.74 0.44
C ILE A 265 8.88 -7.98 1.21
N ARG A 266 9.49 -8.58 2.23
CA ARG A 266 10.56 -7.93 3.01
C ARG A 266 11.80 -7.60 2.18
N HIS A 267 12.09 -8.38 1.16
CA HIS A 267 13.22 -8.14 0.25
C HIS A 267 13.03 -6.87 -0.59
N LEU A 268 11.82 -6.33 -0.67
CA LEU A 268 11.50 -5.09 -1.36
C LEU A 268 11.67 -3.84 -0.48
N LEU A 269 11.97 -4.02 0.80
CA LEU A 269 12.29 -2.90 1.68
C LEU A 269 13.57 -2.20 1.23
N PRO A 270 13.64 -0.85 1.36
CA PRO A 270 14.88 -0.13 1.13
C PRO A 270 16.03 -0.72 1.96
N VAL A 271 17.19 -0.89 1.35
CA VAL A 271 18.35 -1.63 1.92
C VAL A 271 18.73 -1.18 3.33
N ALA A 272 18.56 0.11 3.64
CA ALA A 272 18.82 0.64 4.97
C ALA A 272 17.88 0.06 6.05
N ASP A 273 16.69 -0.39 5.65
CA ASP A 273 15.65 -0.87 6.54
C ASP A 273 15.68 -2.40 6.71
N MET A 274 16.26 -3.13 5.76
CA MET A 274 16.37 -4.58 5.84
C MET A 274 17.18 -5.04 7.07
N ARG A 275 18.21 -4.29 7.47
CA ARG A 275 19.04 -4.62 8.64
C ARG A 275 18.29 -4.44 9.96
N GLN A 276 17.35 -3.49 10.04
CA GLN A 276 16.53 -3.24 11.23
C GLN A 276 15.34 -4.20 11.31
N ALA A 277 14.73 -4.54 10.16
CA ALA A 277 13.60 -5.47 10.10
C ALA A 277 13.99 -6.93 10.47
N LEU A 278 15.28 -7.27 10.47
CA LEU A 278 15.80 -8.58 10.86
C LEU A 278 16.07 -8.71 12.37
N VAL A 279 16.06 -7.60 13.12
CA VAL A 279 16.20 -7.64 14.58
C VAL A 279 14.80 -7.67 15.17
N PRO A 280 14.35 -8.75 15.83
CA PRO A 280 13.09 -8.74 16.56
C PRO A 280 13.21 -7.72 17.70
N THR A 281 12.55 -6.58 17.58
CA THR A 281 12.37 -5.68 18.71
C THR A 281 11.46 -6.37 19.71
N HIS A 282 11.97 -6.72 20.87
CA HIS A 282 11.24 -7.39 21.95
C HIS A 282 9.97 -6.65 22.42
N GLY A 283 9.75 -5.42 21.97
CA GLY A 283 8.57 -4.62 22.27
C GLY A 283 7.35 -4.86 21.38
N SER A 284 7.54 -5.29 20.13
CA SER A 284 6.41 -5.46 19.19
C SER A 284 5.60 -6.74 19.40
N MET A 285 6.12 -7.69 20.20
CA MET A 285 5.39 -8.92 20.53
C MET A 285 4.28 -8.72 21.59
N LEU A 286 4.36 -7.66 22.40
CA LEU A 286 3.36 -7.42 23.44
C LEU A 286 2.11 -6.66 22.91
N GLU A 287 2.24 -5.91 21.85
CA GLU A 287 1.10 -5.21 21.24
C GLU A 287 0.24 -6.11 20.32
N ALA A 288 0.79 -7.22 19.84
CA ALA A 288 0.06 -8.20 19.03
C ALA A 288 -0.91 -9.08 19.84
N GLY A 289 -0.87 -9.02 21.17
CA GLY A 289 -1.65 -9.91 22.06
C GLY A 289 -3.14 -9.61 22.14
N ASN A 290 -3.60 -8.44 21.67
CA ASN A 290 -5.01 -8.04 21.76
C ASN A 290 -5.74 -7.93 20.41
N LEU A 291 -5.07 -8.17 19.31
CA LEU A 291 -5.75 -8.43 18.05
C LEU A 291 -6.35 -9.83 18.12
N ARG A 292 -7.69 -9.95 18.12
CA ARG A 292 -8.39 -11.21 17.82
C ARG A 292 -7.61 -11.84 16.69
N LYS A 293 -7.08 -13.06 16.90
CA LYS A 293 -6.30 -13.80 15.92
C LYS A 293 -6.88 -13.54 14.53
N PRO A 294 -6.26 -12.75 13.69
CA PRO A 294 -6.61 -12.76 12.30
C PRO A 294 -6.20 -14.16 11.82
N GLY A 295 -7.10 -14.88 11.18
CA GLY A 295 -6.78 -16.13 10.51
C GLY A 295 -5.86 -15.94 9.30
N LEU A 296 -4.97 -14.99 9.42
CA LEU A 296 -4.19 -14.34 8.37
C LEU A 296 -2.96 -15.11 7.91
N VAL A 297 -2.58 -16.15 8.62
CA VAL A 297 -1.21 -16.65 8.43
C VAL A 297 -1.14 -17.88 7.53
N ASN A 298 -2.27 -18.47 7.14
CA ASN A 298 -2.25 -19.74 6.39
C ASN A 298 -2.90 -19.73 5.01
N SER A 299 -3.29 -18.60 4.45
CA SER A 299 -3.52 -18.56 3.01
C SER A 299 -2.17 -18.41 2.30
N VAL A 300 -1.39 -19.47 2.31
CA VAL A 300 -0.27 -19.65 1.39
C VAL A 300 -0.85 -19.46 -0.02
N VAL A 301 -0.50 -18.37 -0.68
CA VAL A 301 -0.66 -18.29 -2.12
C VAL A 301 0.19 -19.43 -2.66
N PRO A 302 -0.40 -20.46 -3.31
CA PRO A 302 0.38 -21.57 -3.81
C PRO A 302 1.43 -21.01 -4.75
N ASP A 303 2.66 -21.52 -4.62
CA ASP A 303 3.77 -21.21 -5.49
C ASP A 303 3.29 -21.43 -6.94
N PRO A 304 3.43 -20.46 -7.85
CA PRO A 304 3.00 -20.62 -9.23
C PRO A 304 3.68 -21.77 -9.96
N ASP A 305 4.76 -22.32 -9.41
CA ASP A 305 5.53 -23.43 -9.97
C ASP A 305 5.22 -24.80 -9.32
N GLU A 306 4.33 -24.91 -8.31
CA GLU A 306 3.86 -26.20 -7.85
C GLU A 306 2.89 -26.81 -8.88
N GLU A 307 3.34 -27.82 -9.60
CA GLU A 307 2.50 -28.68 -10.42
C GLU A 307 1.41 -29.31 -9.53
N PRO A 308 0.15 -29.32 -9.97
CA PRO A 308 -0.89 -30.03 -9.24
C PRO A 308 -0.56 -31.51 -9.21
N LEU A 309 -0.40 -32.06 -8.02
CA LEU A 309 -0.28 -33.50 -7.79
C LEU A 309 -1.42 -34.20 -8.54
N GLN A 310 -1.05 -35.07 -9.48
CA GLN A 310 -1.99 -35.89 -10.20
C GLN A 310 -2.73 -36.80 -9.22
N PRO A 311 -4.06 -36.97 -9.34
CA PRO A 311 -4.76 -37.94 -8.54
C PRO A 311 -4.27 -39.35 -8.87
N PRO A 312 -4.20 -40.27 -7.89
CA PRO A 312 -3.76 -41.63 -8.12
C PRO A 312 -4.70 -42.33 -9.13
N LEU A 313 -4.08 -42.94 -10.12
CA LEU A 313 -4.76 -43.82 -11.07
C LEU A 313 -5.36 -45.03 -10.32
N THR A 314 -6.68 -45.13 -10.29
CA THR A 314 -7.43 -46.36 -10.08
C THR A 314 -8.34 -46.60 -11.25
#